data_d0bc94a74a0652d646ccc6f751c01aaf
#
_entry.id   d0bc94a74a0652d646ccc6f751c01aaf
#
_cell.length_a   1.000
_cell.length_b   1.000
_cell.length_c   1.000
_cell.angle_alpha   90.00
_cell.angle_beta   90.00
_cell.angle_gamma   90.00
#
_symmetry.space_group_name_H-M   'P 1'
#
loop_
_entity.id
_entity.type
_entity.pdbx_description
1 polymer ?
#
loop_
_entity_poly.entity_id
_entity_poly.type
_entity_poly.pdbx_seq_one_letter_code
_entity_poly.pdbx_strand_id
1 'polypeptide(L)'
;YAAQQRIHKYWKKFMVDGQGARCVSDQPWITIAETSELCLALDAMGNSRLAEIVFNWIFDKRYDDGSYWCGFTCPDMTIWPEDKITWTNAVALMACDALYHLTPASGLFRHEWWQQNGYQP
;
A
#
# COMPACT_ATOMS: atom_id res chain seq x y z
N TYR A 1 -5.38 -3.33 18.14
CA TYR A 1 -6.15 -2.18 18.69
C TYR A 1 -5.45 -0.83 18.46
N ALA A 2 -4.20 -0.65 18.90
CA ALA A 2 -3.47 0.62 18.73
C ALA A 2 -3.26 1.01 17.24
N ALA A 3 -2.90 0.05 16.39
CA ALA A 3 -2.74 0.27 14.96
C ALA A 3 -4.05 0.70 14.29
N GLN A 4 -5.17 0.06 14.62
CA GLN A 4 -6.50 0.43 14.11
C GLN A 4 -6.89 1.84 14.50
N GLN A 5 -6.67 2.23 15.78
CA GLN A 5 -6.92 3.59 16.24
C GLN A 5 -6.06 4.62 15.50
N ARG A 6 -4.78 4.30 15.26
CA ARG A 6 -3.87 5.17 14.54
C ARG A 6 -4.32 5.39 13.10
N ILE A 7 -4.67 4.34 12.38
CA ILE A 7 -5.17 4.43 11.01
C ILE A 7 -6.47 5.23 10.97
N HIS A 8 -7.43 4.94 11.85
CA HIS A 8 -8.69 5.69 11.92
C HIS A 8 -8.46 7.19 12.17
N LYS A 9 -7.60 7.52 13.14
CA LYS A 9 -7.27 8.91 13.52
C LYS A 9 -6.69 9.71 12.35
N TYR A 10 -5.83 9.08 11.55
CA TYR A 10 -5.08 9.77 10.49
C TYR A 10 -5.66 9.55 9.08
N TRP A 11 -6.69 8.72 8.92
CA TRP A 11 -7.28 8.41 7.63
C TRP A 11 -7.58 9.66 6.80
N LYS A 12 -8.42 10.54 7.31
CA LYS A 12 -8.82 11.77 6.61
C LYS A 12 -7.66 12.73 6.30
N LYS A 13 -6.56 12.61 7.05
CA LYS A 13 -5.38 13.45 6.88
C LYS A 13 -4.52 12.98 5.71
N PHE A 14 -4.38 11.68 5.53
CA PHE A 14 -3.47 11.11 4.55
C PHE A 14 -4.17 10.46 3.36
N MET A 15 -5.41 10.01 3.51
CA MET A 15 -6.08 9.30 2.44
C MET A 15 -6.87 10.24 1.53
N VAL A 16 -6.77 9.98 0.24
CA VAL A 16 -7.64 10.53 -0.79
C VAL A 16 -8.43 9.36 -1.37
N ASP A 17 -9.71 9.29 -1.01
CA ASP A 17 -10.57 8.18 -1.38
C ASP A 17 -10.62 7.99 -2.90
N GLY A 18 -10.43 6.75 -3.33
CA GLY A 18 -10.35 6.39 -4.74
C GLY A 18 -8.99 6.67 -5.41
N GLN A 19 -8.01 7.25 -4.69
CA GLN A 19 -6.72 7.63 -5.27
C GLN A 19 -5.52 6.97 -4.56
N GLY A 20 -5.48 6.99 -3.22
CA GLY A 20 -4.39 6.43 -2.44
C GLY A 20 -3.97 7.29 -1.25
N ALA A 21 -2.77 7.00 -0.74
CA ALA A 21 -2.19 7.70 0.40
C ALA A 21 -1.29 8.86 -0.04
N ARG A 22 -1.43 9.99 0.64
CA ARG A 22 -0.47 11.10 0.52
C ARG A 22 0.83 10.73 1.19
N CYS A 23 1.96 11.02 0.55
CA CYS A 23 3.27 10.89 1.17
C CYS A 23 3.43 11.85 2.36
N VAL A 24 2.98 13.09 2.18
CA VAL A 24 2.92 14.11 3.22
C VAL A 24 1.52 14.71 3.29
N SER A 25 1.04 14.97 4.50
CA SER A 25 -0.37 15.29 4.74
C SER A 25 -0.86 16.63 4.18
N ASP A 26 0.04 17.55 3.91
CA ASP A 26 -0.25 18.91 3.45
C ASP A 26 0.08 19.14 1.96
N GLN A 27 0.46 18.08 1.25
CA GLN A 27 0.73 18.12 -0.18
C GLN A 27 -0.28 17.24 -0.94
N PRO A 28 -0.68 17.64 -2.17
CA PRO A 28 -1.62 16.88 -2.98
C PRO A 28 -0.97 15.69 -3.70
N TRP A 29 0.11 15.14 -3.16
CA TRP A 29 0.94 14.11 -3.77
C TRP A 29 0.60 12.74 -3.21
N ILE A 30 0.04 11.90 -4.08
CA ILE A 30 -0.28 10.50 -3.82
C ILE A 30 0.90 9.65 -4.28
N THR A 31 1.32 8.69 -3.46
CA THR A 31 2.44 7.80 -3.77
C THR A 31 2.02 6.34 -3.77
N ILE A 32 2.55 5.60 -4.72
CA ILE A 32 2.23 4.18 -4.88
C ILE A 32 2.88 3.35 -3.77
N ALA A 33 4.10 3.70 -3.36
CA ALA A 33 4.81 2.98 -2.31
C ALA A 33 4.07 3.05 -0.97
N GLU A 34 3.77 4.26 -0.47
CA GLU A 34 3.08 4.45 0.80
C GLU A 34 1.66 3.87 0.79
N THR A 35 0.98 3.93 -0.37
CA THR A 35 -0.33 3.28 -0.53
C THR A 35 -0.20 1.76 -0.42
N SER A 36 0.83 1.18 -1.03
CA SER A 36 1.11 -0.27 -0.96
C SER A 36 1.51 -0.70 0.46
N GLU A 37 2.32 0.09 1.16
CA GLU A 37 2.66 -0.15 2.57
C GLU A 37 1.42 -0.10 3.47
N LEU A 38 0.50 0.82 3.21
CA LEU A 38 -0.78 0.85 3.91
C LEU A 38 -1.59 -0.42 3.64
N CYS A 39 -1.60 -0.95 2.42
CA CYS A 39 -2.26 -2.22 2.11
C CYS A 39 -1.67 -3.38 2.93
N LEU A 40 -0.33 -3.46 3.03
CA LEU A 40 0.33 -4.45 3.88
C LEU A 40 -0.06 -4.31 5.36
N ALA A 41 -0.11 -3.09 5.86
CA ALA A 41 -0.51 -2.82 7.25
C ALA A 41 -1.98 -3.18 7.52
N LEU A 42 -2.88 -2.86 6.60
CA LEU A 42 -4.31 -3.20 6.69
C LEU A 42 -4.52 -4.71 6.67
N ASP A 43 -3.83 -5.41 5.77
CA ASP A 43 -3.89 -6.86 5.68
C ASP A 43 -3.34 -7.53 6.94
N ALA A 44 -2.18 -7.07 7.44
CA ALA A 44 -1.58 -7.55 8.68
C ALA A 44 -2.47 -7.35 9.92
N MET A 45 -3.35 -6.35 9.89
CA MET A 45 -4.36 -6.12 10.94
C MET A 45 -5.64 -6.94 10.77
N GLY A 46 -5.74 -7.79 9.76
CA GLY A 46 -6.92 -8.58 9.45
C GLY A 46 -8.00 -7.83 8.67
N ASN A 47 -7.70 -6.66 8.12
CA ASN A 47 -8.63 -5.88 7.28
C ASN A 47 -8.30 -6.00 5.80
N SER A 48 -8.19 -7.23 5.31
CA SER A 48 -7.80 -7.55 3.92
C SER A 48 -8.76 -6.95 2.90
N ARG A 49 -10.07 -6.87 3.23
CA ARG A 49 -11.05 -6.25 2.32
C ARG A 49 -10.77 -4.78 2.07
N LEU A 50 -10.44 -4.01 3.10
CA LEU A 50 -10.07 -2.60 2.93
C LEU A 50 -8.73 -2.46 2.22
N ALA A 51 -7.77 -3.34 2.53
CA ALA A 51 -6.49 -3.39 1.84
C ALA A 51 -6.66 -3.62 0.33
N GLU A 52 -7.53 -4.54 -0.06
CA GLU A 52 -7.85 -4.80 -1.47
C GLU A 52 -8.50 -3.59 -2.16
N ILE A 53 -9.46 -2.93 -1.50
CA ILE A 53 -10.07 -1.71 -2.02
C ILE A 53 -9.02 -0.63 -2.27
N VAL A 54 -8.14 -0.39 -1.30
CA VAL A 54 -7.06 0.61 -1.40
C VAL A 54 -6.05 0.23 -2.50
N PHE A 55 -5.69 -1.04 -2.60
CA PHE A 55 -4.79 -1.52 -3.64
C PHE A 55 -5.38 -1.33 -5.05
N ASN A 56 -6.68 -1.54 -5.21
CA ASN A 56 -7.36 -1.32 -6.49
C ASN A 56 -7.35 0.15 -6.94
N TRP A 57 -7.24 1.11 -6.03
CA TRP A 57 -7.11 2.53 -6.40
C TRP A 57 -5.80 2.84 -7.15
N ILE A 58 -4.75 2.05 -6.92
CA ILE A 58 -3.43 2.25 -7.51
C ILE A 58 -3.07 1.20 -8.56
N PHE A 59 -3.88 0.16 -8.72
CA PHE A 59 -3.54 -0.99 -9.57
C PHE A 59 -3.24 -0.61 -11.03
N ASP A 60 -3.92 0.38 -11.58
CA ASP A 60 -3.74 0.86 -12.96
C ASP A 60 -2.72 2.01 -13.10
N LYS A 61 -2.11 2.47 -12.03
CA LYS A 61 -1.13 3.57 -12.01
C LYS A 61 0.25 3.10 -12.47
N ARG A 62 0.33 2.65 -13.71
CA ARG A 62 1.51 2.00 -14.31
C ARG A 62 1.88 2.63 -15.64
N TYR A 63 3.16 2.54 -15.97
CA TYR A 63 3.67 2.81 -17.30
C TYR A 63 3.34 1.64 -18.26
N ASP A 64 3.53 1.84 -19.56
CA ASP A 64 3.26 0.83 -20.59
C ASP A 64 4.08 -0.46 -20.42
N ASP A 65 5.25 -0.37 -19.80
CA ASP A 65 6.09 -1.53 -19.47
C ASP A 65 5.65 -2.29 -18.20
N GLY A 66 4.57 -1.84 -17.55
CA GLY A 66 4.02 -2.45 -16.35
C GLY A 66 4.63 -1.96 -15.03
N SER A 67 5.69 -1.16 -15.06
CA SER A 67 6.25 -0.56 -13.84
C SER A 67 5.31 0.50 -13.27
N TYR A 68 5.21 0.58 -11.95
CA TYR A 68 4.35 1.55 -11.29
C TYR A 68 4.93 2.97 -11.35
N TRP A 69 4.06 3.97 -11.41
CA TRP A 69 4.45 5.37 -11.15
C TRP A 69 5.03 5.48 -9.74
N CYS A 70 5.95 6.41 -9.53
CA CYS A 70 6.38 6.76 -8.19
C CYS A 70 5.23 7.40 -7.41
N GLY A 71 4.59 8.39 -8.02
CA GLY A 71 3.43 9.08 -7.49
C GLY A 71 2.82 10.03 -8.51
N PHE A 72 1.75 10.68 -8.10
CA PHE A 72 1.02 11.64 -8.93
C PHE A 72 0.34 12.69 -8.05
N THR A 73 0.12 13.86 -8.59
CA THR A 73 -0.61 14.92 -7.92
C THR A 73 -2.12 14.74 -8.11
N CYS A 74 -2.90 15.15 -7.13
CA CYS A 74 -4.35 15.07 -7.17
C CYS A 74 -4.93 16.50 -6.95
N PRO A 75 -5.90 16.96 -7.77
CA PRO A 75 -6.74 16.18 -8.70
C PRO A 75 -6.25 16.10 -10.15
N ASP A 76 -5.17 16.77 -10.52
CA ASP A 76 -4.72 16.93 -11.92
C ASP A 76 -4.04 15.68 -12.51
N MET A 77 -3.75 14.66 -11.70
CA MET A 77 -3.16 13.38 -12.11
C MET A 77 -1.80 13.52 -12.81
N THR A 78 -1.03 14.56 -12.50
CA THR A 78 0.30 14.76 -13.02
C THR A 78 1.27 13.76 -12.36
N ILE A 79 1.89 12.90 -13.17
CA ILE A 79 2.90 11.94 -12.68
C ILE A 79 4.12 12.71 -12.20
N TRP A 80 4.56 12.45 -10.96
CA TRP A 80 5.76 13.10 -10.42
C TRP A 80 6.33 12.29 -9.24
N PRO A 81 7.66 12.06 -9.19
CA PRO A 81 8.59 12.20 -10.34
C PRO A 81 8.31 11.12 -11.39
N GLU A 82 8.70 11.37 -12.62
CA GLU A 82 8.61 10.39 -13.72
C GLU A 82 9.75 9.35 -13.65
N ASP A 83 9.95 8.79 -12.46
CA ASP A 83 11.00 7.82 -12.20
C ASP A 83 10.42 6.41 -11.99
N LYS A 84 11.13 5.41 -12.47
CA LYS A 84 10.82 3.99 -12.27
C LYS A 84 11.63 3.46 -11.08
N ILE A 85 11.11 3.65 -9.89
CA ILE A 85 11.83 3.38 -8.64
C ILE A 85 11.65 1.90 -8.25
N THR A 86 12.75 1.21 -8.03
CA THR A 86 12.76 -0.21 -7.64
C THR A 86 11.98 -0.46 -6.35
N TRP A 87 12.14 0.39 -5.36
CA TRP A 87 11.41 0.30 -4.10
C TRP A 87 9.88 0.35 -4.30
N THR A 88 9.38 1.30 -5.09
CA THR A 88 7.95 1.40 -5.39
C THR A 88 7.40 0.11 -6.00
N ASN A 89 8.09 -0.43 -7.00
CA ASN A 89 7.68 -1.66 -7.64
C ASN A 89 7.77 -2.86 -6.70
N ALA A 90 8.81 -2.94 -5.88
CA ALA A 90 8.98 -4.02 -4.92
C ALA A 90 7.84 -4.04 -3.89
N VAL A 91 7.49 -2.90 -3.27
CA VAL A 91 6.44 -2.86 -2.27
C VAL A 91 5.05 -3.08 -2.86
N ALA A 92 4.79 -2.65 -4.10
CA ALA A 92 3.56 -2.96 -4.80
C ALA A 92 3.41 -4.47 -5.05
N LEU A 93 4.49 -5.15 -5.45
CA LEU A 93 4.51 -6.61 -5.58
C LEU A 93 4.30 -7.32 -4.23
N MET A 94 4.91 -6.82 -3.16
CA MET A 94 4.70 -7.38 -1.82
C MET A 94 3.25 -7.22 -1.35
N ALA A 95 2.63 -6.08 -1.60
CA ALA A 95 1.21 -5.87 -1.29
C ALA A 95 0.32 -6.81 -2.10
N CYS A 96 0.59 -6.96 -3.40
CA CYS A 96 -0.11 -7.88 -4.27
C CYS A 96 0.00 -9.33 -3.78
N ASP A 97 1.22 -9.77 -3.44
CA ASP A 97 1.46 -11.11 -2.90
C ASP A 97 0.69 -11.34 -1.59
N ALA A 98 0.75 -10.38 -0.66
CA ALA A 98 0.04 -10.49 0.61
C ALA A 98 -1.49 -10.61 0.44
N LEU A 99 -2.07 -9.84 -0.49
CA LEU A 99 -3.51 -9.82 -0.73
C LEU A 99 -4.02 -11.06 -1.48
N TYR A 100 -3.25 -11.54 -2.47
CA TYR A 100 -3.70 -12.60 -3.38
C TYR A 100 -3.01 -13.95 -3.15
N HIS A 101 -2.16 -14.06 -2.13
CA HIS A 101 -1.48 -15.30 -1.72
C HIS A 101 -0.72 -15.98 -2.86
N LEU A 102 0.08 -15.20 -3.59
CA LEU A 102 0.75 -15.66 -4.80
C LEU A 102 1.99 -16.53 -4.50
N THR A 103 2.65 -16.28 -3.37
CA THR A 103 3.84 -17.04 -2.94
C THR A 103 3.74 -17.53 -1.49
N PRO A 104 4.59 -18.47 -1.06
CA PRO A 104 4.67 -18.86 0.35
C PRO A 104 5.04 -17.71 1.31
N ALA A 105 5.60 -16.61 0.81
CA ALA A 105 5.95 -15.43 1.59
C ALA A 105 4.76 -14.48 1.81
N SER A 106 3.60 -14.71 1.24
CA SER A 106 2.42 -13.84 1.31
C SER A 106 1.98 -13.49 2.74
N GLY A 107 2.25 -14.38 3.70
CA GLY A 107 1.94 -14.16 5.10
C GLY A 107 3.02 -13.43 5.91
N LEU A 108 4.14 -13.04 5.30
CA LEU A 108 5.34 -12.55 6.00
C LEU A 108 5.07 -11.37 6.93
N PHE A 109 4.11 -10.49 6.61
CA PHE A 109 3.75 -9.33 7.42
C PHE A 109 2.65 -9.61 8.44
N ARG A 110 2.09 -10.81 8.45
CA ARG A 110 1.06 -11.22 9.40
C ARG A 110 1.67 -11.84 10.63
N HIS A 111 1.17 -11.48 11.80
CA HIS A 111 1.64 -12.02 13.08
C HIS A 111 1.49 -13.54 13.18
N GLU A 112 0.36 -14.08 12.72
CA GLU A 112 0.06 -15.49 12.70
C GLU A 112 1.06 -16.33 11.90
N TRP A 113 1.57 -15.77 10.80
CA TRP A 113 2.59 -16.44 9.98
C TRP A 113 3.86 -16.73 10.78
N TRP A 114 4.32 -15.78 11.57
CA TRP A 114 5.51 -15.92 12.41
C TRP A 114 5.27 -16.93 13.54
N GLN A 115 4.09 -16.91 14.17
CA GLN A 115 3.73 -17.89 15.20
C GLN A 115 3.72 -19.32 14.66
N GLN A 116 3.13 -19.53 13.47
CA GLN A 116 3.07 -20.85 12.82
C GLN A 116 4.44 -21.36 12.39
N ASN A 117 5.39 -20.47 12.12
CA ASN A 117 6.76 -20.80 11.72
C ASN A 117 7.76 -20.76 12.89
N GLY A 118 7.28 -20.84 14.13
CA GLY A 118 8.12 -21.05 15.31
C GLY A 118 8.72 -19.79 15.94
N TYR A 119 8.30 -18.61 15.48
CA TYR A 119 8.68 -17.36 16.13
C TYR A 119 7.76 -17.07 17.32
N GLN A 120 8.35 -16.98 18.50
CA GLN A 120 7.68 -16.48 19.71
C GLN A 120 8.36 -15.17 20.10
N PRO A 121 7.64 -14.04 20.10
CA PRO A 121 8.17 -12.75 20.53
C PRO A 121 8.48 -12.70 22.01
#